data_f47a85f63c4891b5d0efa66e75c4ed67
#
_entry.id   f47a85f63c4891b5d0efa66e75c4ed67
#
_cell.length_a   1.000
_cell.length_b   1.000
_cell.length_c   1.000
_cell.angle_alpha   90.00
_cell.angle_beta   90.00
_cell.angle_gamma   90.00
#
_symmetry.space_group_name_H-M   'P 1'
#
loop_
_entity.id
_entity.type
_entity.pdbx_description
1 polymer ?
#
loop_
_entity_poly.entity_id
_entity_poly.type
_entity_poly.pdbx_seq_one_letter_code
_entity_poly.pdbx_strand_id
1 'polypeptide(L)'
;MGNRTINRRDFLKSQLKAIAWMAVGTSGLLIPRSLIAAGTPDLSIVKGPPGTAVRYAVDLLGGMKSFVKPGHKVVIKPNMSFGNGLKWGSTTHPEVVRELVAMCKEAGAMKVQVLDHTMNGPEFCTREFKAACAVFNEDIVTAVQDFQFYKRTKITDSWFGFNKTDIIKDVLSADVLIAAPVAKQHYAADVSLSMKGMMGLVYDRREMHQTGLDTAIVDLAAFLRPNLVVIDASRVLSTHGPTGPGKVLHMNMVIASRDMVAADAQAVKMFEWEGKRKEPKQVDHIRLAHEKGIGRMDIENLNVKQIEV
;
A
#
# COMPACT_ATOMS: atom_id res chain seq x y z
N MET A 1 -45.48 -21.75 2.63
CA MET A 1 -44.81 -20.61 3.32
C MET A 1 -44.68 -20.98 4.79
N GLY A 2 -43.52 -21.46 5.22
CA GLY A 2 -43.29 -21.94 6.59
C GLY A 2 -42.58 -20.85 7.42
N ASN A 3 -43.30 -20.36 8.42
CA ASN A 3 -42.76 -19.46 9.45
C ASN A 3 -41.75 -20.23 10.30
N ARG A 4 -40.47 -19.95 10.16
CA ARG A 4 -39.43 -20.39 11.12
C ARG A 4 -39.45 -19.45 12.31
N THR A 5 -40.08 -19.85 13.39
CA THR A 5 -39.95 -19.21 14.71
C THR A 5 -38.55 -19.49 15.25
N ILE A 6 -37.75 -18.42 15.45
CA ILE A 6 -36.46 -18.51 16.11
C ILE A 6 -36.72 -18.82 17.57
N ASN A 7 -36.16 -19.92 18.08
CA ASN A 7 -36.33 -20.32 19.45
C ASN A 7 -35.47 -19.45 20.41
N ARG A 8 -35.93 -19.28 21.64
CA ARG A 8 -35.29 -18.44 22.68
C ARG A 8 -33.79 -18.77 22.90
N ARG A 9 -33.38 -20.01 22.68
CA ARG A 9 -32.02 -20.48 22.91
C ARG A 9 -31.07 -20.01 21.81
N ASP A 10 -31.55 -19.91 20.58
CA ASP A 10 -30.74 -19.39 19.44
C ASP A 10 -30.69 -17.86 19.45
N PHE A 11 -31.71 -17.20 19.93
CA PHE A 11 -31.70 -15.76 20.21
C PHE A 11 -30.72 -15.39 21.30
N LEU A 12 -30.70 -16.14 22.42
CA LEU A 12 -29.73 -15.94 23.51
C LEU A 12 -28.29 -16.22 23.09
N LYS A 13 -28.06 -17.21 22.23
CA LYS A 13 -26.71 -17.46 21.65
C LYS A 13 -26.26 -16.35 20.70
N SER A 14 -27.17 -15.73 19.97
CA SER A 14 -26.86 -14.55 19.13
C SER A 14 -26.57 -13.31 19.98
N GLN A 15 -27.30 -13.12 21.08
CA GLN A 15 -27.07 -12.01 22.04
C GLN A 15 -25.76 -12.18 22.82
N LEU A 16 -25.39 -13.40 23.22
CA LEU A 16 -24.09 -13.67 23.86
C LEU A 16 -22.90 -13.43 22.91
N LYS A 17 -23.06 -13.59 21.60
CA LYS A 17 -22.06 -13.16 20.61
C LYS A 17 -22.00 -11.63 20.47
N ALA A 18 -23.11 -10.91 20.66
CA ALA A 18 -23.14 -9.44 20.61
C ALA A 18 -22.61 -8.78 21.90
N ILE A 19 -22.79 -9.40 23.07
CA ILE A 19 -22.36 -8.83 24.37
C ILE A 19 -20.85 -8.95 24.57
N ALA A 20 -20.17 -9.89 23.89
CA ALA A 20 -18.70 -9.95 23.85
C ALA A 20 -18.05 -8.74 23.14
N TRP A 21 -18.84 -7.87 22.52
CA TRP A 21 -18.40 -6.70 21.77
C TRP A 21 -18.51 -5.36 22.54
N MET A 22 -19.08 -5.34 23.74
CA MET A 22 -19.37 -4.09 24.47
C MET A 22 -18.52 -3.86 25.73
N ALA A 23 -17.46 -4.62 25.94
CA ALA A 23 -16.54 -4.41 27.06
C ALA A 23 -15.10 -4.17 26.57
N VAL A 24 -14.86 -3.06 25.87
CA VAL A 24 -13.49 -2.58 25.66
C VAL A 24 -13.45 -1.06 25.79
N GLY A 25 -13.19 -0.61 27.01
CA GLY A 25 -12.56 0.67 27.29
C GLY A 25 -11.06 0.55 26.96
N THR A 26 -10.57 1.54 26.19
CA THR A 26 -9.16 1.99 26.09
C THR A 26 -8.06 0.94 26.24
N SER A 27 -7.89 0.04 25.26
CA SER A 27 -6.63 -0.64 24.96
C SER A 27 -6.81 -1.53 23.73
N GLY A 28 -5.93 -1.37 22.73
CA GLY A 28 -5.83 -2.04 21.45
C GLY A 28 -6.84 -3.16 21.15
N LEU A 29 -7.65 -2.95 20.14
CA LEU A 29 -8.56 -3.98 19.59
C LEU A 29 -7.75 -5.23 19.24
N LEU A 30 -7.83 -6.26 20.09
CA LEU A 30 -7.19 -7.56 19.86
C LEU A 30 -8.02 -8.30 18.79
N ILE A 31 -7.40 -8.64 17.67
CA ILE A 31 -7.99 -9.59 16.73
C ILE A 31 -8.27 -10.90 17.48
N PRO A 32 -9.48 -11.46 17.40
CA PRO A 32 -9.77 -12.75 18.04
C PRO A 32 -8.74 -13.80 17.61
N ARG A 33 -8.15 -14.49 18.55
CA ARG A 33 -7.12 -15.52 18.34
C ARG A 33 -7.55 -16.60 17.33
N SER A 34 -8.84 -16.81 17.14
CA SER A 34 -9.42 -17.71 16.14
C SER A 34 -9.21 -17.27 14.67
N LEU A 35 -8.92 -15.97 14.43
CA LEU A 35 -8.61 -15.47 13.10
C LEU A 35 -7.13 -15.65 12.74
N ILE A 36 -6.26 -15.87 13.72
CA ILE A 36 -4.80 -16.05 13.57
C ILE A 36 -4.43 -17.54 13.45
N ALA A 37 -5.34 -18.47 13.80
CA ALA A 37 -5.06 -19.91 13.87
C ALA A 37 -4.92 -20.64 12.51
N ALA A 38 -5.23 -19.99 11.39
CA ALA A 38 -5.09 -20.54 10.04
C ALA A 38 -3.93 -19.86 9.32
N GLY A 39 -2.67 -20.20 9.63
CA GLY A 39 -1.45 -19.65 8.99
C GLY A 39 -1.51 -18.16 8.61
N THR A 40 -0.40 -17.48 8.58
CA THR A 40 -0.36 -16.08 8.11
C THR A 40 -0.78 -16.04 6.63
N PRO A 41 -1.79 -15.24 6.22
CA PRO A 41 -2.19 -15.17 4.83
C PRO A 41 -1.10 -14.53 3.97
N ASP A 42 -1.10 -14.84 2.67
CA ASP A 42 -0.23 -14.20 1.68
C ASP A 42 -0.70 -12.76 1.42
N LEU A 43 -2.03 -12.55 1.52
CA LEU A 43 -2.68 -11.29 1.21
C LEU A 43 -3.87 -11.05 2.14
N SER A 44 -4.00 -9.83 2.62
CA SER A 44 -5.14 -9.39 3.42
C SER A 44 -5.90 -8.27 2.72
N ILE A 45 -7.24 -8.33 2.78
CA ILE A 45 -8.16 -7.32 2.26
C ILE A 45 -9.07 -6.91 3.42
N VAL A 46 -9.05 -5.63 3.77
CA VAL A 46 -9.88 -5.12 4.86
C VAL A 46 -10.73 -3.97 4.36
N LYS A 47 -12.05 -4.06 4.56
CA LYS A 47 -13.00 -2.98 4.29
C LYS A 47 -13.32 -2.26 5.61
N GLY A 48 -13.22 -0.94 5.60
CA GLY A 48 -13.50 -0.09 6.76
C GLY A 48 -12.87 1.30 6.64
N PRO A 49 -12.93 2.12 7.70
CA PRO A 49 -12.26 3.42 7.74
C PRO A 49 -10.75 3.27 7.49
N PRO A 50 -10.11 4.16 6.69
CA PRO A 50 -8.76 3.95 6.17
C PRO A 50 -7.71 3.57 7.24
N GLY A 51 -7.59 4.33 8.33
CA GLY A 51 -6.63 4.02 9.40
C GLY A 51 -6.91 2.69 10.08
N THR A 52 -8.17 2.41 10.43
CA THR A 52 -8.59 1.14 11.04
C THR A 52 -8.30 -0.02 10.10
N ALA A 53 -8.67 0.10 8.82
CA ALA A 53 -8.47 -0.95 7.83
C ALA A 53 -6.98 -1.29 7.64
N VAL A 54 -6.07 -0.29 7.68
CA VAL A 54 -4.62 -0.50 7.65
C VAL A 54 -4.16 -1.36 8.81
N ARG A 55 -4.56 -1.01 10.04
CA ARG A 55 -4.15 -1.75 11.24
C ARG A 55 -4.55 -3.22 11.14
N TYR A 56 -5.82 -3.48 10.86
CA TYR A 56 -6.29 -4.86 10.70
C TYR A 56 -5.63 -5.60 9.54
N ALA A 57 -5.39 -4.93 8.40
CA ALA A 57 -4.73 -5.56 7.26
C ALA A 57 -3.31 -6.02 7.60
N VAL A 58 -2.55 -5.17 8.29
CA VAL A 58 -1.18 -5.50 8.73
C VAL A 58 -1.20 -6.54 9.86
N ASP A 59 -2.15 -6.45 10.79
CA ASP A 59 -2.27 -7.42 11.90
C ASP A 59 -2.59 -8.84 11.39
N LEU A 60 -3.42 -8.96 10.35
CA LEU A 60 -3.67 -10.26 9.67
C LEU A 60 -2.40 -10.86 9.07
N LEU A 61 -1.44 -10.03 8.63
CA LEU A 61 -0.13 -10.47 8.13
C LEU A 61 0.89 -10.76 9.25
N GLY A 62 0.47 -10.82 10.50
CA GLY A 62 1.32 -11.10 11.66
C GLY A 62 1.76 -9.84 12.44
N GLY A 63 1.16 -8.68 12.14
CA GLY A 63 1.39 -7.40 12.80
C GLY A 63 2.69 -6.70 12.37
N MET A 64 2.79 -5.40 12.66
CA MET A 64 3.94 -4.59 12.25
C MET A 64 5.27 -5.12 12.84
N LYS A 65 5.26 -5.73 14.02
CA LYS A 65 6.45 -6.34 14.64
C LYS A 65 7.04 -7.50 13.82
N SER A 66 6.31 -8.07 12.87
CA SER A 66 6.85 -9.06 11.94
C SER A 66 7.71 -8.44 10.83
N PHE A 67 7.59 -7.14 10.61
CA PHE A 67 8.33 -6.37 9.59
C PHE A 67 9.37 -5.45 10.23
N VAL A 68 8.99 -4.73 11.29
CA VAL A 68 9.81 -3.71 11.95
C VAL A 68 10.30 -4.24 13.29
N LYS A 69 11.61 -4.11 13.55
CA LYS A 69 12.24 -4.44 14.83
C LYS A 69 12.67 -3.17 15.57
N PRO A 70 12.83 -3.23 16.89
CA PRO A 70 13.41 -2.11 17.64
C PRO A 70 14.74 -1.65 17.04
N GLY A 71 14.89 -0.34 16.88
CA GLY A 71 16.07 0.27 16.30
C GLY A 71 16.08 0.41 14.77
N HIS A 72 15.12 -0.18 14.04
CA HIS A 72 15.05 -0.07 12.59
C HIS A 72 14.78 1.37 12.11
N LYS A 73 15.38 1.71 10.97
CA LYS A 73 15.04 2.88 10.14
C LYS A 73 14.01 2.44 9.11
N VAL A 74 12.85 3.09 9.10
CA VAL A 74 11.74 2.75 8.23
C VAL A 74 11.47 3.88 7.26
N VAL A 75 11.34 3.55 5.98
CA VAL A 75 10.82 4.46 4.95
C VAL A 75 9.45 3.98 4.49
N ILE A 76 8.48 4.89 4.54
CA ILE A 76 7.13 4.70 3.99
C ILE A 76 7.04 5.51 2.70
N LYS A 77 6.71 4.85 1.60
CA LYS A 77 6.55 5.47 0.27
C LYS A 77 5.07 5.53 -0.12
N PRO A 78 4.38 6.65 0.11
CA PRO A 78 3.00 6.87 -0.36
C PRO A 78 2.99 7.38 -1.81
N ASN A 79 1.79 7.59 -2.37
CA ASN A 79 1.63 8.53 -3.48
C ASN A 79 1.32 9.91 -2.91
N MET A 80 2.30 10.83 -2.95
CA MET A 80 2.11 12.25 -2.63
C MET A 80 2.74 13.16 -3.67
N SER A 81 2.79 12.70 -4.93
CA SER A 81 3.44 13.43 -6.03
C SER A 81 2.60 14.60 -6.56
N PHE A 82 1.30 14.63 -6.29
CA PHE A 82 0.37 15.65 -6.79
C PHE A 82 -0.27 16.42 -5.64
N GLY A 83 -0.40 17.74 -5.78
CA GLY A 83 -1.07 18.61 -4.80
C GLY A 83 -2.60 18.62 -4.91
N ASN A 84 -3.18 17.56 -5.47
CA ASN A 84 -4.63 17.42 -5.64
C ASN A 84 -5.29 17.05 -4.31
N GLY A 85 -6.47 17.61 -4.05
CA GLY A 85 -7.23 17.23 -2.85
C GLY A 85 -7.68 15.77 -2.86
N LEU A 86 -8.01 15.24 -1.69
CA LEU A 86 -8.36 13.82 -1.47
C LEU A 86 -9.45 13.30 -2.39
N LYS A 87 -10.43 14.15 -2.78
CA LYS A 87 -11.53 13.80 -3.67
C LYS A 87 -11.11 13.26 -5.05
N TRP A 88 -9.87 13.54 -5.47
CA TRP A 88 -9.36 13.13 -6.78
C TRP A 88 -8.85 11.68 -6.80
N GLY A 89 -8.64 11.05 -5.64
CA GLY A 89 -8.12 9.67 -5.54
C GLY A 89 -6.72 9.49 -6.14
N SER A 90 -5.97 10.58 -6.36
CA SER A 90 -4.63 10.54 -6.98
C SER A 90 -3.49 10.43 -5.96
N THR A 91 -3.80 10.65 -4.66
CA THR A 91 -2.87 10.60 -3.54
C THR A 91 -3.34 9.61 -2.48
N THR A 92 -2.40 8.97 -1.78
CA THR A 92 -2.71 8.09 -0.65
C THR A 92 -3.48 8.84 0.43
N HIS A 93 -4.40 8.18 1.10
CA HIS A 93 -5.14 8.79 2.20
C HIS A 93 -4.20 9.08 3.38
N PRO A 94 -4.16 10.32 3.91
CA PRO A 94 -3.26 10.68 5.01
C PRO A 94 -3.42 9.81 6.26
N GLU A 95 -4.65 9.34 6.56
CA GLU A 95 -4.89 8.42 7.69
C GLU A 95 -4.22 7.04 7.49
N VAL A 96 -4.10 6.56 6.25
CA VAL A 96 -3.33 5.34 5.94
C VAL A 96 -1.86 5.53 6.33
N VAL A 97 -1.29 6.66 5.95
CA VAL A 97 0.11 7.00 6.26
C VAL A 97 0.31 7.21 7.76
N ARG A 98 -0.57 7.98 8.41
CA ARG A 98 -0.53 8.21 9.85
C ARG A 98 -0.55 6.89 10.63
N GLU A 99 -1.44 5.98 10.25
CA GLU A 99 -1.56 4.69 10.93
C GLU A 99 -0.31 3.82 10.75
N LEU A 100 0.25 3.77 9.54
CA LEU A 100 1.52 3.07 9.30
C LEU A 100 2.66 3.65 10.12
N VAL A 101 2.75 4.98 10.26
CA VAL A 101 3.74 5.64 11.14
C VAL A 101 3.54 5.23 12.59
N ALA A 102 2.29 5.26 13.09
CA ALA A 102 1.96 4.85 14.45
C ALA A 102 2.40 3.40 14.72
N MET A 103 2.03 2.47 13.84
CA MET A 103 2.37 1.06 13.96
C MET A 103 3.89 0.81 13.92
N CYS A 104 4.65 1.55 13.08
CA CYS A 104 6.11 1.46 13.05
C CYS A 104 6.73 1.94 14.37
N LYS A 105 6.23 3.05 14.95
CA LYS A 105 6.70 3.56 16.25
C LYS A 105 6.34 2.59 17.38
N GLU A 106 5.15 2.04 17.40
CA GLU A 106 4.71 1.01 18.35
C GLU A 106 5.57 -0.28 18.26
N ALA A 107 6.09 -0.59 17.08
CA ALA A 107 7.03 -1.69 16.87
C ALA A 107 8.46 -1.39 17.33
N GLY A 108 8.75 -0.14 17.72
CA GLY A 108 10.06 0.29 18.22
C GLY A 108 11.00 0.81 17.14
N ALA A 109 10.51 1.26 15.99
CA ALA A 109 11.34 1.90 14.97
C ALA A 109 12.10 3.10 15.56
N MET A 110 13.41 3.17 15.31
CA MET A 110 14.25 4.30 15.73
C MET A 110 13.95 5.57 14.92
N LYS A 111 13.67 5.39 13.63
CA LYS A 111 13.36 6.48 12.71
C LYS A 111 12.28 6.04 11.72
N VAL A 112 11.27 6.87 11.52
CA VAL A 112 10.24 6.67 10.48
C VAL A 112 10.22 7.90 9.59
N GLN A 113 10.32 7.70 8.27
CA GLN A 113 10.27 8.76 7.26
C GLN A 113 9.21 8.43 6.22
N VAL A 114 8.44 9.43 5.83
CA VAL A 114 7.48 9.37 4.72
C VAL A 114 8.06 10.19 3.57
N LEU A 115 8.46 9.52 2.48
CA LEU A 115 9.23 10.11 1.40
C LEU A 115 8.58 9.92 0.03
N ASP A 116 8.59 10.96 -0.78
CA ASP A 116 8.30 10.90 -2.22
C ASP A 116 9.04 12.01 -2.96
N HIS A 117 9.38 11.79 -4.24
CA HIS A 117 9.74 12.85 -5.16
C HIS A 117 8.45 13.43 -5.76
N THR A 118 8.10 14.67 -5.42
CA THR A 118 6.85 15.28 -5.86
C THR A 118 6.95 15.87 -7.28
N MET A 119 5.81 15.88 -7.99
CA MET A 119 5.70 16.50 -9.33
C MET A 119 5.20 17.93 -9.26
N ASN A 120 4.46 18.28 -8.21
CA ASN A 120 4.01 19.63 -7.93
C ASN A 120 4.81 20.23 -6.77
N GLY A 121 4.53 21.48 -6.40
CA GLY A 121 5.19 22.14 -5.28
C GLY A 121 5.14 21.32 -3.99
N PRO A 122 6.30 21.13 -3.31
CA PRO A 122 6.41 20.27 -2.13
C PRO A 122 5.39 20.58 -1.03
N GLU A 123 5.10 21.84 -0.79
CA GLU A 123 4.18 22.33 0.24
C GLU A 123 2.74 21.88 -0.02
N PHE A 124 2.29 21.87 -1.28
CA PHE A 124 0.95 21.39 -1.65
C PHE A 124 0.85 19.88 -1.53
N CYS A 125 1.90 19.16 -1.94
CA CYS A 125 1.94 17.70 -1.93
C CYS A 125 2.01 17.13 -0.52
N THR A 126 2.72 17.78 0.41
CA THR A 126 2.97 17.27 1.77
C THR A 126 1.96 17.74 2.80
N ARG A 127 1.18 18.79 2.53
CA ARG A 127 0.33 19.49 3.52
C ARG A 127 -0.58 18.57 4.33
N GLU A 128 -1.36 17.74 3.65
CA GLU A 128 -2.33 16.85 4.31
C GLU A 128 -1.64 15.74 5.10
N PHE A 129 -0.52 15.22 4.60
CA PHE A 129 0.29 14.22 5.29
C PHE A 129 0.97 14.79 6.53
N LYS A 130 1.55 16.00 6.43
CA LYS A 130 2.13 16.72 7.58
C LYS A 130 1.07 16.99 8.65
N ALA A 131 -0.12 17.43 8.25
CA ALA A 131 -1.22 17.66 9.18
C ALA A 131 -1.64 16.37 9.90
N ALA A 132 -1.78 15.25 9.18
CA ALA A 132 -2.14 13.96 9.77
C ALA A 132 -1.04 13.40 10.70
N CYS A 133 0.23 13.63 10.37
CA CYS A 133 1.38 13.17 11.16
C CYS A 133 1.82 14.15 12.26
N ALA A 134 1.21 15.33 12.39
CA ALA A 134 1.57 16.32 13.40
C ALA A 134 1.46 15.81 14.85
N VAL A 135 0.59 14.82 15.09
CA VAL A 135 0.43 14.17 16.40
C VAL A 135 1.71 13.52 16.94
N PHE A 136 2.69 13.26 16.08
CA PHE A 136 3.97 12.63 16.49
C PHE A 136 5.02 13.66 16.92
N ASN A 137 4.77 14.96 16.75
CA ASN A 137 5.69 16.07 17.06
C ASN A 137 7.09 15.91 16.43
N GLU A 138 7.17 15.35 15.23
CA GLU A 138 8.40 15.09 14.49
C GLU A 138 8.21 15.48 13.02
N ASP A 139 9.29 15.91 12.35
CA ASP A 139 9.30 16.14 10.89
C ASP A 139 9.50 14.81 10.15
N ILE A 140 8.40 14.09 9.98
CA ILE A 140 8.39 12.74 9.39
C ILE A 140 8.20 12.78 7.87
N VAL A 141 7.50 13.81 7.34
CA VAL A 141 7.02 13.85 5.95
C VAL A 141 7.88 14.79 5.12
N THR A 142 8.56 14.25 4.12
CA THR A 142 9.47 15.02 3.26
C THR A 142 9.22 14.77 1.78
N ALA A 143 9.01 15.83 1.00
CA ALA A 143 9.14 15.80 -0.45
C ALA A 143 10.63 15.97 -0.82
N VAL A 144 11.24 14.93 -1.38
CA VAL A 144 12.67 14.94 -1.69
C VAL A 144 12.87 15.39 -3.13
N GLN A 145 13.28 16.65 -3.35
CA GLN A 145 13.47 17.22 -4.69
C GLN A 145 14.90 17.57 -5.03
N ASP A 146 15.72 17.90 -4.02
CA ASP A 146 17.10 18.29 -4.25
C ASP A 146 17.97 17.07 -4.57
N PHE A 147 18.73 17.16 -5.69
CA PHE A 147 19.59 16.09 -6.19
C PHE A 147 20.65 15.64 -5.16
N GLN A 148 21.10 16.52 -4.26
CA GLN A 148 22.03 16.16 -3.20
C GLN A 148 21.56 15.01 -2.29
N PHE A 149 20.24 14.77 -2.20
CA PHE A 149 19.67 13.67 -1.41
C PHE A 149 19.60 12.35 -2.18
N TYR A 150 20.05 12.33 -3.43
CA TYR A 150 20.07 11.13 -4.26
C TYR A 150 21.48 10.56 -4.38
N LYS A 151 21.56 9.29 -4.74
CA LYS A 151 22.82 8.59 -5.00
C LYS A 151 22.69 7.79 -6.27
N ARG A 152 23.62 7.99 -7.22
CA ARG A 152 23.73 7.13 -8.40
C ARG A 152 23.95 5.70 -7.96
N THR A 153 23.02 4.81 -8.31
CA THR A 153 22.95 3.45 -7.83
C THR A 153 22.87 2.49 -9.00
N LYS A 154 23.70 1.44 -8.96
CA LYS A 154 23.60 0.33 -9.90
C LYS A 154 22.42 -0.54 -9.48
N ILE A 155 21.49 -0.80 -10.41
CA ILE A 155 20.40 -1.75 -10.24
C ILE A 155 20.99 -3.14 -10.49
N THR A 156 21.13 -3.92 -9.45
CA THR A 156 21.56 -5.31 -9.55
C THR A 156 20.38 -6.17 -10.04
N ASP A 157 20.68 -7.23 -10.76
CA ASP A 157 19.68 -8.16 -11.28
C ASP A 157 18.67 -7.53 -12.27
N SER A 158 19.13 -6.48 -13.01
CA SER A 158 18.35 -5.92 -14.11
C SER A 158 18.25 -6.93 -15.25
N TRP A 159 17.04 -7.27 -15.63
CA TRP A 159 16.75 -8.19 -16.76
C TRP A 159 16.51 -7.46 -18.08
N PHE A 160 16.12 -6.18 -18.00
CA PHE A 160 15.65 -5.43 -19.16
C PHE A 160 16.50 -4.21 -19.49
N GLY A 161 17.62 -4.01 -18.80
CA GLY A 161 18.59 -2.96 -19.10
C GLY A 161 18.42 -1.65 -18.34
N PHE A 162 17.42 -1.53 -17.45
CA PHE A 162 17.37 -0.41 -16.50
C PHE A 162 18.34 -0.68 -15.34
N ASN A 163 19.65 -0.50 -15.61
CA ASN A 163 20.73 -1.01 -14.77
C ASN A 163 21.37 0.03 -13.83
N LYS A 164 20.96 1.29 -13.89
CA LYS A 164 21.44 2.36 -13.01
C LYS A 164 20.47 3.53 -12.96
N THR A 165 20.29 4.15 -11.79
CA THR A 165 19.50 5.37 -11.62
C THR A 165 19.90 6.08 -10.31
N ASP A 166 19.38 7.29 -10.10
CA ASP A 166 19.61 8.05 -8.87
C ASP A 166 18.45 7.80 -7.89
N ILE A 167 18.73 7.15 -6.76
CA ILE A 167 17.77 6.75 -5.73
C ILE A 167 17.97 7.59 -4.46
N ILE A 168 16.90 7.93 -3.76
CA ILE A 168 16.93 8.63 -2.48
C ILE A 168 17.83 7.89 -1.50
N LYS A 169 18.81 8.59 -0.90
CA LYS A 169 19.82 8.00 0.01
C LYS A 169 19.19 7.33 1.22
N ASP A 170 18.15 7.94 1.80
CA ASP A 170 17.46 7.38 2.97
C ASP A 170 16.78 6.04 2.66
N VAL A 171 16.30 5.82 1.44
CA VAL A 171 15.74 4.54 0.99
C VAL A 171 16.81 3.46 0.93
N LEU A 172 18.01 3.81 0.41
CA LEU A 172 19.14 2.87 0.31
C LEU A 172 19.72 2.49 1.68
N SER A 173 19.46 3.28 2.72
CA SER A 173 19.93 3.06 4.09
C SER A 173 18.83 2.61 5.06
N ALA A 174 17.62 2.40 4.56
CA ALA A 174 16.50 1.91 5.37
C ALA A 174 16.63 0.42 5.65
N ASP A 175 16.28 0.01 6.87
CA ASP A 175 16.13 -1.40 7.23
C ASP A 175 14.81 -1.98 6.73
N VAL A 176 13.78 -1.13 6.60
CA VAL A 176 12.44 -1.50 6.13
C VAL A 176 11.90 -0.45 5.17
N LEU A 177 11.46 -0.90 4.00
CA LEU A 177 10.71 -0.13 3.03
C LEU A 177 9.25 -0.60 3.01
N ILE A 178 8.32 0.34 3.21
CA ILE A 178 6.87 0.11 3.13
C ILE A 178 6.33 0.86 1.91
N ALA A 179 5.73 0.15 0.96
CA ALA A 179 5.00 0.75 -0.14
C ALA A 179 3.56 1.03 0.29
N ALA A 180 3.11 2.28 0.23
CA ALA A 180 1.76 2.69 0.60
C ALA A 180 1.06 3.45 -0.57
N PRO A 181 0.90 2.83 -1.76
CA PRO A 181 0.31 3.50 -2.90
C PRO A 181 -1.21 3.63 -2.76
N VAL A 182 -1.79 4.61 -3.46
CA VAL A 182 -3.23 4.62 -3.76
C VAL A 182 -3.50 3.80 -5.02
N ALA A 183 -4.61 3.08 -5.04
CA ALA A 183 -5.06 2.36 -6.23
C ALA A 183 -5.57 3.35 -7.27
N LYS A 184 -4.85 3.46 -8.40
CA LYS A 184 -5.23 4.38 -9.48
C LYS A 184 -4.82 3.90 -10.86
N GLN A 185 -5.63 4.26 -11.85
CA GLN A 185 -5.33 4.07 -13.26
C GLN A 185 -4.09 4.89 -13.67
N HIS A 186 -3.40 4.44 -14.72
CA HIS A 186 -2.29 5.15 -15.32
C HIS A 186 -2.27 4.96 -16.84
N TYR A 187 -2.28 6.06 -17.59
CA TYR A 187 -2.40 6.02 -19.05
C TYR A 187 -1.28 5.24 -19.78
N ALA A 188 -0.05 5.22 -19.21
CA ALA A 188 1.11 4.60 -19.85
C ALA A 188 1.49 3.21 -19.27
N ALA A 189 0.98 2.83 -18.11
CA ALA A 189 1.30 1.57 -17.44
C ALA A 189 0.04 0.86 -16.90
N ASP A 190 -1.11 1.14 -17.50
CA ASP A 190 -2.44 0.65 -17.10
C ASP A 190 -2.84 1.06 -15.68
N VAL A 191 -2.02 0.74 -14.68
CA VAL A 191 -2.26 1.04 -13.26
C VAL A 191 -1.03 1.63 -12.59
N SER A 192 -1.27 2.45 -11.57
CA SER A 192 -0.25 2.93 -10.66
C SER A 192 -0.53 2.35 -9.28
N LEU A 193 0.19 1.31 -8.95
CA LEU A 193 0.11 0.55 -7.71
C LEU A 193 1.50 0.50 -7.04
N SER A 194 1.84 -0.61 -6.36
CA SER A 194 3.07 -0.64 -5.57
C SER A 194 4.34 -0.66 -6.44
N MET A 195 4.39 -1.50 -7.46
CA MET A 195 5.57 -1.61 -8.33
C MET A 195 5.87 -0.29 -9.04
N LYS A 196 4.89 0.25 -9.75
CA LYS A 196 5.03 1.54 -10.45
C LYS A 196 5.26 2.70 -9.48
N GLY A 197 4.70 2.61 -8.26
CA GLY A 197 4.88 3.58 -7.19
C GLY A 197 6.34 3.80 -6.80
N MET A 198 7.22 2.80 -6.94
CA MET A 198 8.67 2.91 -6.65
C MET A 198 9.37 3.99 -7.49
N MET A 199 8.86 4.35 -8.66
CA MET A 199 9.38 5.47 -9.46
C MET A 199 9.45 6.79 -8.67
N GLY A 200 8.61 6.97 -7.64
CA GLY A 200 8.66 8.14 -6.77
C GLY A 200 9.92 8.23 -5.90
N LEU A 201 10.77 7.21 -5.91
CA LEU A 201 12.04 7.17 -5.19
C LEU A 201 13.24 7.45 -6.11
N VAL A 202 12.98 7.66 -7.41
CA VAL A 202 13.98 7.95 -8.45
C VAL A 202 13.96 9.44 -8.79
N TYR A 203 15.15 10.03 -9.00
CA TYR A 203 15.27 11.45 -9.37
C TYR A 203 14.77 11.72 -10.79
N ASP A 204 15.39 11.13 -11.81
CA ASP A 204 14.97 11.31 -13.21
C ASP A 204 14.13 10.11 -13.70
N ARG A 205 12.82 10.28 -13.69
CA ARG A 205 11.87 9.25 -14.16
C ARG A 205 11.84 9.12 -15.69
N ARG A 206 12.39 10.07 -16.44
CA ARG A 206 12.42 10.03 -17.93
C ARG A 206 13.29 8.88 -18.41
N GLU A 207 14.37 8.55 -17.69
CA GLU A 207 15.21 7.39 -17.98
C GLU A 207 14.37 6.09 -18.08
N MET A 208 13.38 5.93 -17.21
CA MET A 208 12.51 4.74 -17.19
C MET A 208 11.58 4.69 -18.42
N HIS A 209 11.05 5.84 -18.83
CA HIS A 209 10.23 5.92 -20.04
C HIS A 209 11.04 5.64 -21.33
N GLN A 210 12.31 6.01 -21.37
CA GLN A 210 13.20 5.79 -22.52
C GLN A 210 13.65 4.34 -22.64
N THR A 211 13.80 3.63 -21.53
CA THR A 211 14.22 2.21 -21.51
C THR A 211 13.05 1.25 -21.82
N GLY A 212 11.82 1.75 -21.72
CA GLY A 212 10.58 0.96 -21.75
C GLY A 212 9.97 0.94 -20.34
N LEU A 213 8.81 1.58 -20.19
CA LEU A 213 8.26 1.87 -18.87
C LEU A 213 8.02 0.61 -18.04
N ASP A 214 7.32 -0.39 -18.61
CA ASP A 214 6.95 -1.60 -17.86
C ASP A 214 8.18 -2.43 -17.47
N THR A 215 9.14 -2.56 -18.34
CA THR A 215 10.40 -3.27 -18.10
C THR A 215 11.27 -2.56 -17.05
N ALA A 216 11.36 -1.23 -17.11
CA ALA A 216 12.08 -0.44 -16.10
C ALA A 216 11.38 -0.48 -14.73
N ILE A 217 10.04 -0.55 -14.69
CA ILE A 217 9.29 -0.79 -13.44
C ILE A 217 9.68 -2.12 -12.82
N VAL A 218 9.80 -3.19 -13.63
CA VAL A 218 10.18 -4.52 -13.14
C VAL A 218 11.58 -4.52 -12.55
N ASP A 219 12.56 -3.96 -13.28
CA ASP A 219 13.96 -3.89 -12.80
C ASP A 219 14.08 -3.07 -11.50
N LEU A 220 13.40 -1.91 -11.43
CA LEU A 220 13.41 -1.08 -10.22
C LEU A 220 12.70 -1.78 -9.05
N ALA A 221 11.55 -2.42 -9.29
CA ALA A 221 10.78 -3.13 -8.28
C ALA A 221 11.54 -4.33 -7.71
N ALA A 222 12.27 -5.06 -8.55
CA ALA A 222 13.14 -6.16 -8.14
C ALA A 222 14.26 -5.68 -7.21
N PHE A 223 14.85 -4.52 -7.51
CA PHE A 223 15.93 -3.95 -6.69
C PHE A 223 15.42 -3.40 -5.36
N LEU A 224 14.32 -2.63 -5.35
CA LEU A 224 13.84 -1.96 -4.14
C LEU A 224 13.05 -2.89 -3.20
N ARG A 225 12.32 -3.87 -3.70
CA ARG A 225 11.56 -4.91 -2.96
C ARG A 225 11.04 -4.46 -1.58
N PRO A 226 9.92 -3.75 -1.49
CA PRO A 226 9.38 -3.35 -0.20
C PRO A 226 9.09 -4.57 0.69
N ASN A 227 9.34 -4.44 1.99
CA ASN A 227 9.08 -5.48 2.99
C ASN A 227 7.57 -5.67 3.25
N LEU A 228 6.80 -4.60 3.04
CA LEU A 228 5.35 -4.57 3.20
C LEU A 228 4.75 -3.65 2.13
N VAL A 229 3.68 -4.11 1.52
CA VAL A 229 2.83 -3.32 0.63
C VAL A 229 1.47 -3.12 1.29
N VAL A 230 0.98 -1.88 1.28
CA VAL A 230 -0.34 -1.50 1.79
C VAL A 230 -1.00 -0.59 0.75
N ILE A 231 -1.80 -1.16 -0.13
CA ILE A 231 -2.51 -0.40 -1.16
C ILE A 231 -3.74 0.27 -0.54
N ASP A 232 -3.76 1.59 -0.56
CA ASP A 232 -4.94 2.38 -0.25
C ASP A 232 -5.96 2.26 -1.40
N ALA A 233 -7.01 1.50 -1.18
CA ALA A 233 -8.18 1.40 -2.04
C ALA A 233 -9.43 2.02 -1.37
N SER A 234 -9.23 2.97 -0.45
CA SER A 234 -10.37 3.71 0.12
C SER A 234 -11.09 4.52 -0.97
N ARG A 235 -10.29 5.05 -1.93
CA ARG A 235 -10.74 5.78 -3.12
C ARG A 235 -9.88 5.30 -4.29
N VAL A 236 -10.52 4.70 -5.28
CA VAL A 236 -9.85 4.19 -6.48
C VAL A 236 -10.10 5.14 -7.64
N LEU A 237 -9.06 5.80 -8.14
CA LEU A 237 -9.15 6.60 -9.36
C LEU A 237 -9.14 5.65 -10.56
N SER A 238 -10.32 5.30 -11.05
CA SER A 238 -10.50 4.24 -12.06
C SER A 238 -10.32 4.70 -13.50
N THR A 239 -10.40 6.00 -13.75
CA THR A 239 -10.21 6.59 -15.10
C THR A 239 -9.35 7.86 -15.04
N HIS A 240 -8.74 8.22 -16.19
CA HIS A 240 -7.95 9.45 -16.35
C HIS A 240 -6.84 9.64 -15.31
N GLY A 241 -6.25 8.54 -14.85
CA GLY A 241 -5.05 8.60 -14.00
C GLY A 241 -3.77 8.93 -14.79
N PRO A 242 -2.71 9.30 -14.09
CA PRO A 242 -2.52 9.18 -12.64
C PRO A 242 -2.96 10.39 -11.82
N THR A 243 -3.38 11.51 -12.47
CA THR A 243 -3.66 12.79 -11.80
C THR A 243 -5.16 13.06 -11.62
N GLY A 244 -5.99 12.57 -12.53
CA GLY A 244 -7.39 12.96 -12.66
C GLY A 244 -7.56 14.35 -13.35
N PRO A 245 -8.76 14.95 -13.34
CA PRO A 245 -9.97 14.39 -12.75
C PRO A 245 -10.50 13.17 -13.52
N GLY A 246 -11.01 12.19 -12.76
CA GLY A 246 -11.57 10.97 -13.32
C GLY A 246 -12.65 10.38 -12.41
N LYS A 247 -13.15 9.20 -12.78
CA LYS A 247 -14.10 8.45 -11.96
C LYS A 247 -13.38 7.90 -10.72
N VAL A 248 -13.84 8.28 -9.53
CA VAL A 248 -13.34 7.80 -8.26
C VAL A 248 -14.36 6.84 -7.65
N LEU A 249 -13.94 5.60 -7.38
CA LEU A 249 -14.74 4.60 -6.69
C LEU A 249 -14.43 4.66 -5.19
N HIS A 250 -15.46 4.86 -4.36
CA HIS A 250 -15.33 4.87 -2.90
C HIS A 250 -15.50 3.44 -2.37
N MET A 251 -14.39 2.73 -2.22
CA MET A 251 -14.39 1.31 -1.84
C MET A 251 -14.20 1.08 -0.35
N ASN A 252 -13.57 2.07 0.35
CA ASN A 252 -13.22 1.98 1.77
C ASN A 252 -12.45 0.68 2.09
N MET A 253 -11.45 0.34 1.27
CA MET A 253 -10.68 -0.88 1.38
C MET A 253 -9.19 -0.61 1.49
N VAL A 254 -8.49 -1.56 2.09
CA VAL A 254 -7.03 -1.67 2.11
C VAL A 254 -6.65 -3.08 1.68
N ILE A 255 -5.63 -3.20 0.82
CA ILE A 255 -5.05 -4.47 0.40
C ILE A 255 -3.60 -4.49 0.90
N ALA A 256 -3.22 -5.51 1.68
CA ALA A 256 -1.84 -5.62 2.14
C ALA A 256 -1.24 -7.00 1.85
N SER A 257 0.08 -7.02 1.56
CA SER A 257 0.85 -8.23 1.28
C SER A 257 2.34 -8.01 1.55
N ARG A 258 3.08 -9.11 1.73
CA ARG A 258 4.55 -9.14 1.68
C ARG A 258 5.07 -9.19 0.24
N ASP A 259 4.21 -9.60 -0.69
CA ASP A 259 4.49 -9.72 -2.12
C ASP A 259 3.82 -8.57 -2.88
N MET A 260 4.65 -7.67 -3.46
CA MET A 260 4.17 -6.51 -4.19
C MET A 260 3.44 -6.89 -5.48
N VAL A 261 3.84 -7.98 -6.13
CA VAL A 261 3.20 -8.45 -7.36
C VAL A 261 1.82 -9.01 -7.04
N ALA A 262 1.69 -9.76 -5.95
CA ALA A 262 0.41 -10.30 -5.48
C ALA A 262 -0.57 -9.18 -5.07
N ALA A 263 -0.08 -8.17 -4.35
CA ALA A 263 -0.91 -7.01 -3.97
C ALA A 263 -1.42 -6.25 -5.20
N ASP A 264 -0.54 -5.99 -6.17
CA ASP A 264 -0.88 -5.27 -7.41
C ASP A 264 -1.84 -6.12 -8.27
N ALA A 265 -1.58 -7.42 -8.43
CA ALA A 265 -2.45 -8.35 -9.15
C ALA A 265 -3.86 -8.41 -8.55
N GLN A 266 -3.96 -8.47 -7.23
CA GLN A 266 -5.24 -8.45 -6.52
C GLN A 266 -6.01 -7.15 -6.78
N ALA A 267 -5.35 -5.99 -6.72
CA ALA A 267 -5.98 -4.70 -6.99
C ALA A 267 -6.44 -4.60 -8.45
N VAL A 268 -5.65 -5.11 -9.42
CA VAL A 268 -6.05 -5.14 -10.83
C VAL A 268 -7.34 -5.91 -11.01
N LYS A 269 -7.46 -7.09 -10.42
CA LYS A 269 -8.64 -7.96 -10.57
C LYS A 269 -9.88 -7.42 -9.85
N MET A 270 -9.70 -6.70 -8.74
CA MET A 270 -10.82 -6.21 -7.92
C MET A 270 -11.55 -5.03 -8.54
N PHE A 271 -10.86 -4.15 -9.26
CA PHE A 271 -11.42 -2.89 -9.71
C PHE A 271 -11.57 -2.82 -11.23
N GLU A 272 -12.35 -1.85 -11.71
CA GLU A 272 -12.46 -1.51 -13.11
C GLU A 272 -11.47 -0.39 -13.45
N TRP A 273 -10.81 -0.52 -14.59
CA TRP A 273 -9.82 0.42 -15.11
C TRP A 273 -10.24 0.89 -16.49
N GLU A 274 -10.48 2.19 -16.67
CA GLU A 274 -11.07 2.77 -17.90
C GLU A 274 -12.37 2.06 -18.29
N GLY A 275 -13.23 1.76 -17.30
CA GLY A 275 -14.51 1.10 -17.51
C GLY A 275 -14.45 -0.38 -17.88
N LYS A 276 -13.26 -1.02 -17.77
CA LYS A 276 -13.05 -2.43 -18.10
C LYS A 276 -12.45 -3.19 -16.93
N ARG A 277 -12.87 -4.44 -16.75
CA ARG A 277 -12.17 -5.38 -15.88
C ARG A 277 -10.94 -5.91 -16.59
N LYS A 278 -9.82 -6.01 -15.87
CA LYS A 278 -8.57 -6.56 -16.37
C LYS A 278 -8.15 -7.78 -15.54
N GLU A 279 -7.57 -8.76 -16.23
CA GLU A 279 -6.81 -9.81 -15.55
C GLU A 279 -5.36 -9.34 -15.31
N PRO A 280 -4.70 -9.76 -14.22
CA PRO A 280 -3.34 -9.34 -13.88
C PRO A 280 -2.34 -9.51 -15.02
N LYS A 281 -2.46 -10.60 -15.80
CA LYS A 281 -1.61 -10.90 -16.98
C LYS A 281 -1.72 -9.87 -18.12
N GLN A 282 -2.75 -9.04 -18.13
CA GLN A 282 -2.94 -7.98 -19.11
C GLN A 282 -2.21 -6.68 -18.76
N VAL A 283 -1.61 -6.62 -17.56
CA VAL A 283 -0.76 -5.50 -17.12
C VAL A 283 0.69 -5.96 -17.21
N ASP A 284 1.41 -5.42 -18.19
CA ASP A 284 2.71 -5.94 -18.61
C ASP A 284 3.75 -6.01 -17.47
N HIS A 285 3.91 -4.97 -16.67
CA HIS A 285 4.89 -5.01 -15.57
C HIS A 285 4.54 -6.05 -14.48
N ILE A 286 3.26 -6.35 -14.23
CA ILE A 286 2.84 -7.40 -13.30
C ILE A 286 3.15 -8.78 -13.87
N ARG A 287 2.81 -9.00 -15.16
CA ARG A 287 3.10 -10.26 -15.86
C ARG A 287 4.60 -10.54 -15.91
N LEU A 288 5.38 -9.57 -16.35
CA LEU A 288 6.84 -9.69 -16.45
C LEU A 288 7.49 -9.94 -15.09
N ALA A 289 7.04 -9.27 -14.02
CA ALA A 289 7.54 -9.50 -12.67
C ALA A 289 7.26 -10.92 -12.17
N HIS A 290 6.08 -11.46 -12.47
CA HIS A 290 5.74 -12.84 -12.17
C HIS A 290 6.62 -13.82 -12.94
N GLU A 291 6.79 -13.63 -14.25
CA GLU A 291 7.64 -14.46 -15.12
C GLU A 291 9.11 -14.47 -14.67
N LYS A 292 9.58 -13.36 -14.04
CA LYS A 292 10.93 -13.25 -13.47
C LYS A 292 11.04 -13.76 -12.02
N GLY A 293 9.97 -14.27 -11.45
CA GLY A 293 9.97 -14.78 -10.08
C GLY A 293 10.13 -13.70 -8.99
N ILE A 294 9.80 -12.44 -9.29
CA ILE A 294 9.82 -11.35 -8.31
C ILE A 294 8.69 -11.53 -7.30
N GLY A 295 7.52 -12.02 -7.75
CA GLY A 295 6.35 -12.30 -6.94
C GLY A 295 5.28 -13.06 -7.71
N ARG A 296 4.11 -13.21 -7.11
CA ARG A 296 3.03 -14.06 -7.61
C ARG A 296 1.85 -13.24 -8.13
N MET A 297 1.45 -13.46 -9.39
CA MET A 297 0.20 -12.89 -9.93
C MET A 297 -0.96 -13.89 -9.97
N ASP A 298 -0.70 -15.17 -9.70
CA ASP A 298 -1.68 -16.27 -9.65
C ASP A 298 -2.44 -16.27 -8.32
N ILE A 299 -3.20 -15.19 -8.10
CA ILE A 299 -3.88 -14.87 -6.84
C ILE A 299 -4.92 -15.91 -6.41
N GLU A 300 -5.44 -16.71 -7.34
CA GLU A 300 -6.32 -17.85 -7.08
C GLU A 300 -5.65 -18.97 -6.26
N ASN A 301 -4.33 -19.01 -6.25
CA ASN A 301 -3.52 -19.99 -5.51
C ASN A 301 -2.92 -19.40 -4.22
N LEU A 302 -3.32 -18.19 -3.82
CA LEU A 302 -2.87 -17.52 -2.60
C LEU A 302 -3.86 -17.70 -1.45
N ASN A 303 -3.33 -17.75 -0.23
CA ASN A 303 -4.15 -17.65 0.97
C ASN A 303 -4.55 -16.18 1.18
N VAL A 304 -5.78 -15.83 0.79
CA VAL A 304 -6.34 -14.48 0.90
C VAL A 304 -7.31 -14.41 2.09
N LYS A 305 -7.09 -13.47 3.00
CA LYS A 305 -8.00 -13.19 4.10
C LYS A 305 -8.72 -11.88 3.86
N GLN A 306 -10.05 -11.92 3.85
CA GLN A 306 -10.90 -10.73 3.70
C GLN A 306 -11.82 -10.55 4.90
N ILE A 307 -11.87 -9.32 5.43
CA ILE A 307 -12.77 -8.94 6.54
C ILE A 307 -13.34 -7.53 6.33
N GLU A 308 -14.39 -7.21 7.10
CA GLU A 308 -14.96 -5.86 7.22
C GLU A 308 -14.94 -5.43 8.71
N VAL A 309 -14.61 -4.16 8.99
CA VAL A 309 -14.42 -3.60 10.32
C VAL A 309 -15.12 -2.24 10.49
#